data_9608563f3879d58724c424c59c4865b5
#
_entry.id   9608563f3879d58724c424c59c4865b5
#
_cell.length_a   1.000
_cell.length_b   1.000
_cell.length_c   1.000
_cell.angle_alpha   90.00
_cell.angle_beta   90.00
_cell.angle_gamma   90.00
#
_symmetry.space_group_name_H-M   'P 1'
#
loop_
_entity.id
_entity.type
_entity.pdbx_description
1 polymer ?
#
loop_
_entity_poly.entity_id
_entity_poly.type
_entity_poly.pdbx_seq_one_letter_code
_entity_poly.pdbx_strand_id
1 'polypeptide(L)'
;YLPCSHFGNEKCDEKCICSKRGFCERYCKCNINLCKYAYHGCHCSKGDCNSSHCSCFLISRECDPYLCKNCCKSGKCKNKQLLLNMQAKIIVGDSKIAGWGLFANEDIKKDQLIGEYKGEIINAEITNKRDKYKNYENSTYMFTLDDEFTVDSRRMGNLLRYANHSKLNANAYPKIVLSGGHHRIGLFAKRHIYKGEEIRFDYDGQGVLSEQFDWINNEIQEDKKESIVNNRIKNNKQKF
;
A
#
# COMPACT_ATOMS: atom_id res chain seq x y z
N TYR A 1 -1.23 17.09 -0.98
CA TYR A 1 -0.17 17.74 -0.20
C TYR A 1 -0.21 19.25 -0.34
N LEU A 2 -0.31 19.95 0.78
CA LEU A 2 -0.22 21.43 0.84
C LEU A 2 1.15 21.81 1.41
N PRO A 3 2.07 22.36 0.60
CA PRO A 3 3.36 22.82 1.09
C PRO A 3 3.20 24.08 1.96
N CYS A 4 4.01 24.22 2.99
CA CYS A 4 4.04 25.46 3.76
C CYS A 4 4.69 26.59 2.93
N SER A 5 4.24 27.83 3.17
CA SER A 5 4.65 29.02 2.42
C SER A 5 5.36 30.06 3.28
N HIS A 6 6.22 29.61 4.21
CA HIS A 6 7.08 30.53 4.98
C HIS A 6 8.18 31.10 4.08
N PHE A 7 8.38 32.39 4.12
CA PHE A 7 9.34 33.08 3.25
C PHE A 7 10.59 33.53 4.03
N GLY A 8 11.73 33.53 3.35
CA GLY A 8 12.99 34.06 3.89
C GLY A 8 13.49 33.28 5.11
N ASN A 9 13.66 33.95 6.22
CA ASN A 9 14.15 33.38 7.48
C ASN A 9 13.06 32.88 8.40
N GLU A 10 11.81 32.89 7.97
CA GLU A 10 10.71 32.31 8.75
C GLU A 10 10.89 30.80 8.93
N LYS A 11 10.72 30.36 10.17
CA LYS A 11 10.82 28.93 10.53
C LYS A 11 9.43 28.33 10.66
N CYS A 12 9.30 27.07 10.31
CA CYS A 12 8.10 26.32 10.64
C CYS A 12 7.97 26.24 12.16
N ASP A 13 6.89 26.75 12.70
CA ASP A 13 6.50 26.66 14.11
C ASP A 13 5.51 25.52 14.33
N GLU A 14 4.98 25.40 15.54
CA GLU A 14 3.99 24.37 15.91
C GLU A 14 2.64 24.53 15.21
N LYS A 15 2.32 25.71 14.70
CA LYS A 15 1.09 26.01 13.97
C LYS A 15 1.20 25.66 12.49
N CYS A 16 2.42 25.46 12.00
CA CYS A 16 2.67 25.09 10.62
C CYS A 16 2.06 23.71 10.29
N ILE A 17 1.40 23.60 9.15
CA ILE A 17 0.82 22.33 8.68
C ILE A 17 1.87 21.21 8.58
N CYS A 18 3.13 21.55 8.26
CA CYS A 18 4.21 20.58 8.18
C CYS A 18 4.66 20.08 9.56
N SER A 19 4.52 20.89 10.63
CA SER A 19 4.83 20.42 11.98
C SER A 19 3.83 19.36 12.45
N LYS A 20 2.55 19.52 12.11
CA LYS A 20 1.50 18.53 12.37
C LYS A 20 1.71 17.23 11.59
N ARG A 21 2.30 17.30 10.41
CA ARG A 21 2.65 16.15 9.57
C ARG A 21 4.00 15.51 9.90
N GLY A 22 4.79 16.14 10.79
CA GLY A 22 6.09 15.69 11.22
C GLY A 22 7.26 16.16 10.36
N PHE A 23 7.06 16.58 9.09
CA PHE A 23 8.15 17.02 8.21
C PHE A 23 7.71 17.93 7.06
N CYS A 24 8.65 18.76 6.61
CA CYS A 24 8.54 19.56 5.39
C CYS A 24 9.08 18.77 4.19
N GLU A 25 8.30 18.80 3.11
CA GLU A 25 8.71 18.25 1.83
C GLU A 25 9.55 19.26 1.03
N ARG A 26 10.22 18.79 0.00
CA ARG A 26 11.02 19.63 -0.92
C ARG A 26 10.23 20.74 -1.61
N TYR A 27 8.91 20.65 -1.64
CA TYR A 27 8.02 21.65 -2.22
C TYR A 27 7.67 22.80 -1.28
N CYS A 28 8.03 22.67 0.02
CA CYS A 28 7.85 23.72 0.99
C CYS A 28 8.78 24.88 0.70
N LYS A 29 8.30 26.12 0.90
CA LYS A 29 9.08 27.34 0.65
C LYS A 29 9.93 27.77 1.84
N CYS A 30 9.86 27.06 2.97
CA CYS A 30 10.74 27.31 4.11
C CYS A 30 12.21 27.05 3.76
N ASN A 31 13.12 27.74 4.43
CA ASN A 31 14.55 27.49 4.26
C ASN A 31 14.89 26.09 4.81
N ILE A 32 15.20 25.14 3.93
CA ILE A 32 15.49 23.76 4.28
C ILE A 32 16.65 23.61 5.27
N ASN A 33 17.62 24.51 5.24
CA ASN A 33 18.78 24.47 6.14
C ASN A 33 18.46 24.96 7.56
N LEU A 34 17.41 25.75 7.72
CA LEU A 34 16.97 26.31 8.99
C LEU A 34 15.73 25.64 9.57
N CYS A 35 15.00 24.89 8.76
CA CYS A 35 13.76 24.27 9.15
C CYS A 35 14.02 22.95 9.89
N LYS A 36 13.64 22.88 11.16
CA LYS A 36 13.75 21.65 11.99
C LYS A 36 12.93 20.47 11.48
N TYR A 37 11.92 20.73 10.66
CA TYR A 37 11.05 19.72 10.06
C TYR A 37 11.50 19.33 8.65
N ALA A 38 12.59 19.89 8.13
CA ALA A 38 13.06 19.58 6.79
C ALA A 38 13.50 18.12 6.71
N TYR A 39 12.97 17.40 5.71
CA TYR A 39 13.40 16.05 5.44
C TYR A 39 14.56 16.03 4.45
N HIS A 40 15.71 15.53 4.90
CA HIS A 40 16.96 15.56 4.12
C HIS A 40 17.21 14.28 3.30
N GLY A 41 16.31 13.31 3.35
CA GLY A 41 16.48 12.04 2.67
C GLY A 41 17.35 11.04 3.45
N CYS A 42 17.66 9.90 2.82
CA CYS A 42 18.56 8.90 3.38
C CYS A 42 19.98 9.02 2.81
N HIS A 43 20.96 8.47 3.54
CA HIS A 43 22.36 8.44 3.15
C HIS A 43 22.83 7.07 2.61
N CYS A 44 21.90 6.16 2.28
CA CYS A 44 22.24 4.83 1.77
C CYS A 44 23.02 4.90 0.46
N SER A 45 24.17 4.22 0.39
CA SER A 45 25.06 4.25 -0.79
C SER A 45 24.79 3.11 -1.78
N LYS A 46 24.36 1.93 -1.26
CA LYS A 46 24.24 0.70 -2.05
C LYS A 46 22.90 0.47 -2.71
N GLY A 47 21.89 1.34 -2.48
CA GLY A 47 20.54 1.18 -3.01
C GLY A 47 19.65 0.19 -2.23
N ASP A 48 20.16 -0.40 -1.14
CA ASP A 48 19.42 -1.33 -0.27
C ASP A 48 18.49 -0.56 0.68
N CYS A 49 17.54 0.17 0.09
CA CYS A 49 16.62 1.04 0.82
C CYS A 49 15.31 0.32 1.18
N ASN A 50 15.31 -1.00 1.28
CA ASN A 50 14.14 -1.83 1.63
C ASN A 50 14.26 -2.45 3.04
N SER A 51 15.02 -1.85 3.92
CA SER A 51 15.24 -2.31 5.29
C SER A 51 15.28 -1.14 6.29
N SER A 52 15.26 -1.45 7.58
CA SER A 52 15.32 -0.48 8.68
C SER A 52 16.59 0.39 8.71
N HIS A 53 17.63 0.03 7.97
CA HIS A 53 18.83 0.85 7.80
C HIS A 53 18.59 2.10 6.97
N CYS A 54 17.53 2.13 6.18
CA CYS A 54 17.14 3.30 5.40
C CYS A 54 16.15 4.16 6.17
N SER A 55 16.52 5.40 6.49
CA SER A 55 15.64 6.33 7.21
C SER A 55 14.33 6.63 6.48
N CYS A 56 14.31 6.61 5.13
CA CYS A 56 13.07 6.72 4.37
C CYS A 56 12.17 5.50 4.62
N PHE A 57 12.71 4.30 4.45
CA PHE A 57 11.93 3.06 4.60
C PHE A 57 11.37 2.91 6.02
N LEU A 58 12.17 3.28 7.04
CA LEU A 58 11.79 3.19 8.45
C LEU A 58 10.53 4.00 8.77
N ILE A 59 10.34 5.16 8.13
CA ILE A 59 9.18 6.03 8.33
C ILE A 59 8.11 5.85 7.24
N SER A 60 8.09 4.69 6.58
CA SER A 60 7.15 4.38 5.50
C SER A 60 7.11 5.43 4.38
N ARG A 61 8.28 5.93 3.99
CA ARG A 61 8.46 6.91 2.92
C ARG A 61 9.29 6.35 1.79
N GLU A 62 8.97 6.69 0.56
CA GLU A 62 9.85 6.40 -0.58
C GLU A 62 11.05 7.37 -0.64
N CYS A 63 12.12 6.88 -1.23
CA CYS A 63 13.30 7.70 -1.48
C CYS A 63 13.01 8.72 -2.59
N ASP A 64 13.20 10.00 -2.27
CA ASP A 64 13.10 11.10 -3.23
C ASP A 64 14.43 11.28 -3.97
N PRO A 65 14.47 11.22 -5.31
CA PRO A 65 15.71 11.38 -6.09
C PRO A 65 16.44 12.71 -5.86
N TYR A 66 15.73 13.75 -5.45
CA TYR A 66 16.31 15.08 -5.17
C TYR A 66 16.94 15.17 -3.79
N LEU A 67 16.43 14.42 -2.82
CA LEU A 67 16.92 14.38 -1.44
C LEU A 67 17.89 13.23 -1.20
N CYS A 68 17.55 12.03 -1.66
CA CYS A 68 18.30 10.78 -1.45
C CYS A 68 19.33 10.57 -2.57
N LYS A 69 20.27 11.49 -2.72
CA LYS A 69 21.17 11.56 -3.88
C LYS A 69 21.99 10.30 -4.10
N ASN A 70 22.50 9.66 -3.04
CA ASN A 70 23.41 8.53 -3.17
C ASN A 70 22.71 7.25 -3.65
N CYS A 71 21.65 6.83 -2.98
CA CYS A 71 20.94 5.59 -3.36
C CYS A 71 20.20 5.72 -4.70
N CYS A 72 19.66 6.90 -4.99
CA CYS A 72 18.91 7.11 -6.23
C CYS A 72 19.82 7.22 -7.45
N LYS A 73 21.04 7.79 -7.32
CA LYS A 73 22.04 7.85 -8.41
C LYS A 73 22.53 6.47 -8.84
N SER A 74 22.60 5.52 -7.91
CA SER A 74 23.05 4.15 -8.23
C SER A 74 22.10 3.39 -9.17
N GLY A 75 20.89 3.88 -9.40
CA GLY A 75 19.83 3.19 -10.15
C GLY A 75 19.25 1.96 -9.43
N LYS A 76 19.85 1.53 -8.32
CA LYS A 76 19.52 0.27 -7.61
C LYS A 76 18.56 0.47 -6.42
N CYS A 77 18.11 1.70 -6.16
CA CYS A 77 17.21 1.98 -5.05
C CYS A 77 15.89 1.23 -5.20
N LYS A 78 15.59 0.35 -4.23
CA LYS A 78 14.37 -0.47 -4.21
C LYS A 78 13.18 0.24 -3.55
N ASN A 79 13.37 1.40 -2.95
CA ASN A 79 12.35 2.14 -2.21
C ASN A 79 11.88 3.38 -2.97
N LYS A 80 11.43 3.19 -4.22
CA LYS A 80 10.87 4.24 -5.09
C LYS A 80 9.90 3.67 -6.15
N GLN A 81 9.26 2.56 -5.83
CA GLN A 81 8.46 1.81 -6.81
C GLN A 81 7.16 2.54 -7.15
N LEU A 82 6.48 3.14 -6.16
CA LEU A 82 5.27 3.96 -6.37
C LEU A 82 5.62 5.26 -7.10
N LEU A 83 6.71 5.92 -6.72
CA LEU A 83 7.17 7.16 -7.36
C LEU A 83 7.45 6.96 -8.85
N LEU A 84 7.99 5.82 -9.21
CA LEU A 84 8.25 5.43 -10.60
C LEU A 84 7.07 4.78 -11.30
N ASN A 85 5.92 4.68 -10.61
CA ASN A 85 4.73 4.00 -11.10
C ASN A 85 5.03 2.58 -11.64
N MET A 86 5.92 1.86 -10.94
CA MET A 86 6.23 0.46 -11.28
C MET A 86 5.00 -0.38 -10.97
N GLN A 87 4.58 -1.18 -11.93
CA GLN A 87 3.43 -2.06 -11.79
C GLN A 87 3.77 -3.42 -12.39
N ALA A 88 3.41 -4.48 -11.69
CA ALA A 88 3.48 -5.83 -12.22
C ALA A 88 2.41 -6.03 -13.31
N LYS A 89 2.66 -6.96 -14.23
CA LYS A 89 1.65 -7.36 -15.21
C LYS A 89 0.59 -8.21 -14.51
N ILE A 90 -0.63 -7.71 -14.52
CA ILE A 90 -1.78 -8.32 -13.85
C ILE A 90 -2.96 -8.39 -14.82
N ILE A 91 -3.83 -9.37 -14.62
CA ILE A 91 -5.07 -9.57 -15.38
C ILE A 91 -6.22 -9.86 -14.43
N VAL A 92 -7.44 -9.62 -14.89
CA VAL A 92 -8.68 -9.97 -14.20
C VAL A 92 -9.27 -11.21 -14.84
N GLY A 93 -9.79 -12.12 -14.03
CA GLY A 93 -10.44 -13.35 -14.45
C GLY A 93 -11.44 -13.85 -13.42
N ASP A 94 -12.12 -14.96 -13.72
CA ASP A 94 -13.05 -15.59 -12.78
C ASP A 94 -12.32 -16.12 -11.55
N SER A 95 -12.79 -15.74 -10.37
CA SER A 95 -12.24 -16.21 -9.11
C SER A 95 -13.04 -17.39 -8.57
N LYS A 96 -12.33 -18.33 -7.96
CA LYS A 96 -12.97 -19.42 -7.20
C LYS A 96 -13.45 -18.97 -5.82
N ILE A 97 -13.09 -17.76 -5.40
CA ILE A 97 -13.43 -17.20 -4.09
C ILE A 97 -14.70 -16.37 -4.22
N ALA A 98 -14.66 -15.32 -5.05
CA ALA A 98 -15.80 -14.43 -5.23
C ALA A 98 -15.71 -13.70 -6.57
N GLY A 99 -16.68 -13.91 -7.46
CA GLY A 99 -16.85 -13.19 -8.72
C GLY A 99 -15.55 -13.02 -9.52
N TRP A 100 -15.08 -11.78 -9.68
CA TRP A 100 -13.83 -11.46 -10.35
C TRP A 100 -12.64 -11.50 -9.41
N GLY A 101 -11.51 -12.03 -9.88
CA GLY A 101 -10.23 -12.06 -9.16
C GLY A 101 -9.11 -11.37 -9.94
N LEU A 102 -8.09 -10.95 -9.23
CA LEU A 102 -6.86 -10.39 -9.79
C LEU A 102 -5.78 -11.48 -9.86
N PHE A 103 -5.18 -11.66 -11.03
CA PHE A 103 -4.17 -12.70 -11.27
C PHE A 103 -2.85 -12.11 -11.72
N ALA A 104 -1.75 -12.71 -11.29
CA ALA A 104 -0.41 -12.40 -11.77
C ALA A 104 -0.25 -12.88 -13.23
N ASN A 105 0.13 -12.00 -14.15
CA ASN A 105 0.45 -12.36 -15.55
C ASN A 105 1.97 -12.45 -15.81
N GLU A 106 2.76 -12.37 -14.75
CA GLU A 106 4.20 -12.62 -14.73
C GLU A 106 4.59 -13.08 -13.32
N ASP A 107 5.80 -13.58 -13.15
CA ASP A 107 6.33 -13.90 -11.83
C ASP A 107 6.64 -12.60 -11.06
N ILE A 108 6.12 -12.48 -9.84
CA ILE A 108 6.27 -11.31 -8.98
C ILE A 108 7.12 -11.71 -7.77
N LYS A 109 8.23 -11.02 -7.57
CA LYS A 109 9.16 -11.32 -6.46
C LYS A 109 8.62 -10.80 -5.14
N LYS A 110 9.02 -11.43 -4.05
CA LYS A 110 8.75 -10.92 -2.70
C LYS A 110 9.18 -9.44 -2.58
N ASP A 111 8.36 -8.65 -1.90
CA ASP A 111 8.51 -7.20 -1.68
C ASP A 111 8.48 -6.33 -2.95
N GLN A 112 8.17 -6.93 -4.11
CA GLN A 112 7.90 -6.18 -5.34
C GLN A 112 6.52 -5.55 -5.27
N LEU A 113 6.41 -4.30 -5.74
CA LEU A 113 5.15 -3.60 -5.91
C LEU A 113 4.33 -4.30 -6.99
N ILE A 114 3.12 -4.74 -6.63
CA ILE A 114 2.12 -5.24 -7.58
C ILE A 114 1.48 -4.07 -8.30
N GLY A 115 1.14 -3.02 -7.55
CA GLY A 115 0.62 -1.77 -8.08
C GLY A 115 0.10 -0.85 -6.99
N GLU A 116 -0.30 0.35 -7.37
CA GLU A 116 -0.96 1.30 -6.48
C GLU A 116 -2.46 1.07 -6.46
N TYR A 117 -3.06 0.92 -5.28
CA TYR A 117 -4.50 0.89 -5.10
C TYR A 117 -5.07 2.29 -5.29
N LYS A 118 -5.79 2.51 -6.38
CA LYS A 118 -6.33 3.81 -6.79
C LYS A 118 -7.84 3.85 -6.69
N GLY A 119 -8.35 5.03 -6.31
CA GLY A 119 -9.78 5.30 -6.22
C GLY A 119 -10.04 6.80 -6.01
N GLU A 120 -11.29 7.12 -5.70
CA GLU A 120 -11.66 8.46 -5.25
C GLU A 120 -11.13 8.69 -3.84
N ILE A 121 -10.46 9.81 -3.63
CA ILE A 121 -10.05 10.23 -2.28
C ILE A 121 -11.23 11.00 -1.67
N ILE A 122 -11.84 10.45 -0.65
CA ILE A 122 -13.04 10.97 0.01
C ILE A 122 -12.75 11.25 1.48
N ASN A 123 -13.40 12.28 2.04
CA ASN A 123 -13.29 12.63 3.45
C ASN A 123 -14.19 11.75 4.33
N ALA A 124 -14.04 11.87 5.66
CA ALA A 124 -14.80 11.08 6.63
C ALA A 124 -16.33 11.26 6.49
N GLU A 125 -16.81 12.46 6.14
CA GLU A 125 -18.25 12.70 5.97
C GLU A 125 -18.83 11.89 4.80
N ILE A 126 -18.14 11.89 3.65
CA ILE A 126 -18.55 11.11 2.46
C ILE A 126 -18.37 9.61 2.72
N THR A 127 -17.30 9.22 3.40
CA THR A 127 -17.05 7.83 3.83
C THR A 127 -18.24 7.31 4.62
N ASN A 128 -18.64 8.03 5.67
CA ASN A 128 -19.78 7.65 6.52
C ASN A 128 -21.11 7.59 5.76
N LYS A 129 -21.32 8.48 4.79
CA LYS A 129 -22.51 8.42 3.93
C LYS A 129 -22.50 7.18 3.04
N ARG A 130 -21.36 6.86 2.43
CA ARG A 130 -21.22 5.69 1.53
C ARG A 130 -21.22 4.37 2.31
N ASP A 131 -20.72 4.33 3.54
CA ASP A 131 -20.74 3.15 4.40
C ASP A 131 -22.15 2.67 4.73
N LYS A 132 -23.12 3.57 4.83
CA LYS A 132 -24.54 3.20 5.04
C LYS A 132 -25.10 2.33 3.91
N TYR A 133 -24.55 2.42 2.72
CA TYR A 133 -24.95 1.61 1.56
C TYR A 133 -24.13 0.33 1.38
N LYS A 134 -23.06 0.15 2.14
CA LYS A 134 -22.15 -1.00 2.11
C LYS A 134 -22.87 -2.33 2.35
N ASN A 135 -23.79 -2.33 3.31
CA ASN A 135 -24.54 -3.52 3.73
C ASN A 135 -25.46 -4.06 2.63
N TYR A 136 -25.87 -3.22 1.66
CA TYR A 136 -26.71 -3.65 0.55
C TYR A 136 -25.95 -4.36 -0.57
N GLU A 137 -24.63 -4.10 -0.70
CA GLU A 137 -23.82 -4.62 -1.79
C GLU A 137 -22.86 -5.73 -1.37
N ASN A 138 -22.80 -6.03 -0.07
CA ASN A 138 -21.93 -7.07 0.50
C ASN A 138 -20.46 -6.98 0.04
N SER A 139 -19.98 -5.76 -0.23
CA SER A 139 -18.64 -5.52 -0.77
C SER A 139 -18.02 -4.24 -0.21
N THR A 140 -16.73 -4.25 0.02
CA THR A 140 -15.98 -3.05 0.41
C THR A 140 -14.83 -2.82 -0.54
N TYR A 141 -14.80 -1.60 -1.11
CA TYR A 141 -13.72 -1.11 -1.96
C TYR A 141 -13.00 0.08 -1.30
N MET A 142 -13.32 0.33 -0.03
CA MET A 142 -12.79 1.45 0.73
C MET A 142 -11.53 1.04 1.48
N PHE A 143 -10.52 1.88 1.40
CA PHE A 143 -9.25 1.71 2.10
C PHE A 143 -8.89 3.01 2.83
N THR A 144 -8.79 2.99 4.16
CA THR A 144 -8.40 4.15 4.96
C THR A 144 -6.98 4.57 4.60
N LEU A 145 -6.81 5.81 4.16
CA LEU A 145 -5.53 6.38 3.76
C LEU A 145 -4.80 7.03 4.94
N ASP A 146 -5.55 7.82 5.72
CA ASP A 146 -5.12 8.47 6.95
C ASP A 146 -6.36 8.86 7.79
N ASP A 147 -6.17 9.65 8.86
CA ASP A 147 -7.24 10.06 9.77
C ASP A 147 -8.33 10.92 9.10
N GLU A 148 -8.04 11.54 7.96
CA GLU A 148 -8.95 12.47 7.26
C GLU A 148 -9.55 11.86 6.00
N PHE A 149 -8.85 10.92 5.34
CA PHE A 149 -9.17 10.47 3.99
C PHE A 149 -9.24 8.95 3.85
N THR A 150 -10.12 8.54 2.96
CA THR A 150 -10.32 7.15 2.52
C THR A 150 -10.23 7.10 0.99
N VAL A 151 -9.63 6.04 0.46
CA VAL A 151 -9.65 5.73 -0.98
C VAL A 151 -10.84 4.79 -1.26
N ASP A 152 -11.76 5.22 -2.10
CA ASP A 152 -12.91 4.42 -2.55
C ASP A 152 -12.75 4.03 -4.02
N SER A 153 -12.51 2.75 -4.29
CA SER A 153 -12.34 2.20 -5.64
C SER A 153 -13.64 1.69 -6.27
N ARG A 154 -14.80 1.88 -5.64
CA ARG A 154 -16.09 1.34 -6.11
C ARG A 154 -16.47 1.86 -7.49
N ARG A 155 -16.49 3.18 -7.65
CA ARG A 155 -16.91 3.84 -8.91
C ARG A 155 -15.74 4.11 -9.83
N MET A 156 -14.65 4.62 -9.27
CA MET A 156 -13.41 4.96 -9.98
C MET A 156 -12.25 4.25 -9.30
N GLY A 157 -11.66 3.30 -9.98
CA GLY A 157 -10.55 2.53 -9.45
C GLY A 157 -9.76 1.86 -10.57
N ASN A 158 -8.69 1.17 -10.21
CA ASN A 158 -7.91 0.36 -11.14
C ASN A 158 -8.11 -1.15 -10.89
N LEU A 159 -7.39 -1.99 -11.61
CA LEU A 159 -7.54 -3.44 -11.54
C LEU A 159 -7.28 -4.03 -10.14
N LEU A 160 -6.54 -3.32 -9.28
CA LEU A 160 -6.24 -3.81 -7.93
C LEU A 160 -7.50 -3.97 -7.05
N ARG A 161 -8.60 -3.32 -7.42
CA ARG A 161 -9.90 -3.49 -6.75
C ARG A 161 -10.44 -4.92 -6.79
N TYR A 162 -9.95 -5.74 -7.73
CA TYR A 162 -10.35 -7.13 -7.90
C TYR A 162 -9.46 -8.13 -7.14
N ALA A 163 -8.46 -7.65 -6.37
CA ALA A 163 -7.71 -8.52 -5.47
C ALA A 163 -8.60 -8.94 -4.30
N ASN A 164 -8.93 -10.22 -4.20
CA ASN A 164 -9.86 -10.75 -3.22
C ASN A 164 -9.28 -10.83 -1.81
N HIS A 165 -10.17 -10.99 -0.82
CA HIS A 165 -9.79 -11.22 0.56
C HIS A 165 -9.23 -12.63 0.75
N SER A 166 -8.23 -12.76 1.59
CA SER A 166 -7.84 -14.00 2.23
C SER A 166 -7.00 -13.71 3.46
N LYS A 167 -7.41 -14.19 4.61
CA LYS A 167 -6.64 -14.04 5.84
C LYS A 167 -5.49 -15.05 5.92
N LEU A 168 -5.73 -16.30 5.54
CA LEU A 168 -4.77 -17.41 5.68
C LEU A 168 -3.86 -17.57 4.46
N ASN A 169 -4.38 -17.34 3.25
CA ASN A 169 -3.67 -17.54 1.99
C ASN A 169 -3.27 -16.23 1.30
N ALA A 170 -3.23 -15.12 2.05
CA ALA A 170 -2.77 -13.84 1.54
C ALA A 170 -1.33 -13.95 1.00
N ASN A 171 -1.14 -13.65 -0.28
CA ASN A 171 0.15 -13.58 -0.95
C ASN A 171 0.60 -12.15 -1.24
N ALA A 172 -0.25 -11.18 -0.94
CA ALA A 172 0.04 -9.75 -1.01
C ALA A 172 -0.27 -9.06 0.33
N TYR A 173 0.25 -7.86 0.50
CA TYR A 173 -0.05 -6.99 1.64
C TYR A 173 -0.13 -5.54 1.21
N PRO A 174 -1.08 -4.77 1.73
CA PRO A 174 -1.15 -3.35 1.49
C PRO A 174 -0.17 -2.60 2.40
N LYS A 175 0.35 -1.48 1.92
CA LYS A 175 1.17 -0.57 2.70
C LYS A 175 0.87 0.88 2.30
N ILE A 176 0.56 1.72 3.29
CA ILE A 176 0.48 3.16 3.09
C ILE A 176 1.91 3.70 3.09
N VAL A 177 2.26 4.42 2.04
CA VAL A 177 3.62 4.94 1.82
C VAL A 177 3.53 6.40 1.43
N LEU A 178 4.33 7.23 2.06
CA LEU A 178 4.50 8.62 1.64
C LEU A 178 5.39 8.67 0.40
N SER A 179 4.83 9.02 -0.73
CA SER A 179 5.53 9.07 -2.03
C SER A 179 5.19 10.38 -2.75
N GLY A 180 6.22 11.16 -3.07
CA GLY A 180 6.05 12.45 -3.75
C GLY A 180 5.26 13.49 -2.95
N GLY A 181 5.24 13.40 -1.62
CA GLY A 181 4.49 14.29 -0.73
C GLY A 181 3.05 13.87 -0.46
N HIS A 182 2.60 12.73 -0.99
CA HIS A 182 1.25 12.19 -0.79
C HIS A 182 1.30 10.82 -0.15
N HIS A 183 0.34 10.52 0.75
CA HIS A 183 0.06 9.16 1.15
C HIS A 183 -0.52 8.41 -0.05
N ARG A 184 0.02 7.23 -0.32
CA ARG A 184 -0.40 6.35 -1.41
C ARG A 184 -0.46 4.92 -0.88
N ILE A 185 -1.38 4.12 -1.39
CA ILE A 185 -1.55 2.73 -1.00
C ILE A 185 -0.88 1.86 -2.05
N GLY A 186 0.22 1.21 -1.68
CA GLY A 186 0.86 0.19 -2.52
C GLY A 186 0.44 -1.20 -2.09
N LEU A 187 0.10 -2.07 -3.04
CA LEU A 187 -0.04 -3.51 -2.81
C LEU A 187 1.27 -4.19 -3.17
N PHE A 188 1.90 -4.88 -2.22
CA PHE A 188 3.20 -5.52 -2.36
C PHE A 188 3.08 -7.04 -2.21
N ALA A 189 3.93 -7.78 -2.92
CA ALA A 189 3.98 -9.22 -2.79
C ALA A 189 4.57 -9.64 -1.43
N LYS A 190 3.84 -10.43 -0.65
CA LYS A 190 4.25 -10.96 0.66
C LYS A 190 5.27 -12.10 0.51
N ARG A 191 5.16 -12.85 -0.58
CA ARG A 191 6.05 -13.92 -1.01
C ARG A 191 6.27 -13.86 -2.52
N HIS A 192 7.02 -14.78 -3.08
CA HIS A 192 7.01 -14.98 -4.54
C HIS A 192 5.61 -15.40 -4.98
N ILE A 193 5.08 -14.75 -6.01
CA ILE A 193 3.80 -15.04 -6.65
C ILE A 193 4.12 -15.49 -8.07
N TYR A 194 3.71 -16.72 -8.42
CA TYR A 194 3.94 -17.25 -9.74
C TYR A 194 2.90 -16.73 -10.74
N LYS A 195 3.28 -16.69 -12.01
CA LYS A 195 2.34 -16.38 -13.09
C LYS A 195 1.12 -17.31 -13.01
N GLY A 196 -0.08 -16.74 -13.08
CA GLY A 196 -1.36 -17.44 -12.98
C GLY A 196 -1.90 -17.60 -11.56
N GLU A 197 -1.13 -17.25 -10.50
CA GLU A 197 -1.68 -17.21 -9.15
C GLU A 197 -2.62 -16.03 -8.96
N GLU A 198 -3.72 -16.27 -8.26
CA GLU A 198 -4.63 -15.21 -7.79
C GLU A 198 -3.96 -14.39 -6.69
N ILE A 199 -4.05 -13.07 -6.82
CA ILE A 199 -3.50 -12.10 -5.85
C ILE A 199 -4.56 -11.84 -4.79
N ARG A 200 -4.21 -12.12 -3.53
CA ARG A 200 -5.10 -12.02 -2.38
C ARG A 200 -4.41 -11.31 -1.23
N PHE A 201 -5.15 -10.50 -0.49
CA PHE A 201 -4.61 -9.85 0.70
C PHE A 201 -5.64 -9.83 1.83
N ASP A 202 -5.17 -9.68 3.06
CA ASP A 202 -6.03 -9.56 4.23
C ASP A 202 -6.63 -8.15 4.28
N TYR A 203 -7.95 -8.05 4.09
CA TYR A 203 -8.70 -6.79 4.20
C TYR A 203 -8.79 -6.31 5.64
N ASP A 204 -8.76 -7.25 6.58
CA ASP A 204 -9.05 -7.06 7.99
C ASP A 204 -7.80 -7.22 8.86
N GLY A 205 -6.70 -6.58 8.47
CA GLY A 205 -5.44 -6.69 9.19
C GLY A 205 -5.51 -6.36 10.70
N GLN A 206 -6.62 -5.75 11.18
CA GLN A 206 -6.86 -5.42 12.58
C GLN A 206 -8.07 -6.13 13.20
N GLY A 207 -8.81 -6.97 12.45
CA GLY A 207 -9.96 -7.72 12.95
C GLY A 207 -11.27 -6.93 13.05
N VAL A 208 -11.32 -5.69 12.57
CA VAL A 208 -12.50 -4.82 12.68
C VAL A 208 -13.59 -5.16 11.66
N LEU A 209 -13.19 -5.57 10.45
CA LEU A 209 -14.15 -5.87 9.37
C LEU A 209 -14.86 -7.20 9.60
N SER A 210 -14.21 -8.18 10.22
CA SER A 210 -14.84 -9.47 10.56
C SER A 210 -15.97 -9.34 11.58
N GLU A 211 -15.97 -8.29 12.40
CA GLU A 211 -17.08 -7.96 13.28
C GLU A 211 -18.28 -7.34 12.55
N GLN A 212 -18.03 -6.73 11.38
CA GLN A 212 -19.04 -6.01 10.59
C GLN A 212 -19.64 -6.85 9.46
N PHE A 213 -18.92 -7.86 8.97
CA PHE A 213 -19.29 -8.63 7.79
C PHE A 213 -19.15 -10.13 8.01
N ASP A 214 -20.27 -10.84 8.06
CA ASP A 214 -20.30 -12.29 8.23
C ASP A 214 -19.60 -13.05 7.09
N TRP A 215 -19.60 -12.51 5.87
CA TRP A 215 -18.94 -13.14 4.73
C TRP A 215 -17.41 -13.26 4.91
N ILE A 216 -16.77 -12.32 5.61
CA ILE A 216 -15.33 -12.42 5.95
C ILE A 216 -15.05 -13.64 6.83
N ASN A 217 -15.96 -13.93 7.78
CA ASN A 217 -15.84 -15.09 8.64
C ASN A 217 -16.07 -16.41 7.87
N ASN A 218 -16.96 -16.41 6.90
CA ASN A 218 -17.22 -17.56 6.04
C ASN A 218 -16.01 -17.87 5.13
N GLU A 219 -15.38 -16.86 4.54
CA GLU A 219 -14.15 -17.00 3.77
C GLU A 219 -12.99 -17.57 4.60
N ILE A 220 -12.89 -17.21 5.89
CA ILE A 220 -11.90 -17.79 6.81
C ILE A 220 -12.09 -19.30 6.94
N GLN A 221 -13.33 -19.82 6.91
CA GLN A 221 -13.59 -21.26 6.96
C GLN A 221 -13.22 -21.95 5.65
N GLU A 222 -13.47 -21.32 4.51
CA GLU A 222 -13.09 -21.84 3.18
C GLU A 222 -11.57 -21.83 2.99
N ASP A 223 -10.89 -20.78 3.38
CA ASP A 223 -9.44 -20.67 3.40
C ASP A 223 -8.78 -21.79 4.24
N LYS A 224 -9.38 -22.14 5.39
CA LYS A 224 -8.91 -23.26 6.21
C LYS A 224 -9.01 -24.59 5.46
N LYS A 225 -10.11 -24.84 4.75
CA LYS A 225 -10.29 -26.07 3.95
C LYS A 225 -9.25 -26.14 2.82
N GLU A 226 -9.04 -25.04 2.10
CA GLU A 226 -8.04 -24.96 1.01
C GLU A 226 -6.62 -25.18 1.52
N SER A 227 -6.27 -24.59 2.67
CA SER A 227 -4.96 -24.77 3.31
C SER A 227 -4.69 -26.21 3.71
N ILE A 228 -5.70 -26.92 4.22
CA ILE A 228 -5.59 -28.35 4.59
C ILE A 228 -5.35 -29.19 3.34
N VAL A 229 -6.08 -28.93 2.26
CA VAL A 229 -5.93 -29.66 0.98
C VAL A 229 -4.54 -29.45 0.40
N ASN A 230 -4.06 -28.19 0.35
CA ASN A 230 -2.75 -27.84 -0.19
C ASN A 230 -1.60 -28.46 0.63
N ASN A 231 -1.73 -28.51 1.95
CA ASN A 231 -0.74 -29.19 2.81
C ASN A 231 -0.71 -30.71 2.60
N ARG A 232 -1.86 -31.35 2.39
CA ARG A 232 -1.92 -32.77 2.06
C ARG A 232 -1.26 -33.09 0.72
N ILE A 233 -1.47 -32.25 -0.29
CA ILE A 233 -0.84 -32.41 -1.62
C ILE A 233 0.69 -32.23 -1.53
N LYS A 234 1.19 -31.26 -0.76
CA LYS A 234 2.63 -31.08 -0.54
C LYS A 234 3.28 -32.26 0.17
N ASN A 235 2.64 -32.77 1.22
CA ASN A 235 3.16 -33.91 1.98
C ASN A 235 3.14 -35.20 1.17
N ASN A 236 2.22 -35.37 0.23
CA ASN A 236 2.20 -36.51 -0.67
C ASN A 236 3.27 -36.44 -1.77
N LYS A 237 3.66 -35.22 -2.22
CA LYS A 237 4.74 -35.04 -3.20
C LYS A 237 6.15 -35.22 -2.60
N GLN A 238 6.29 -35.18 -1.28
CA GLN A 238 7.58 -35.45 -0.60
C GLN A 238 7.80 -36.92 -0.28
N LYS A 239 6.82 -37.81 -0.57
CA LYS A 239 6.91 -39.25 -0.31
C LYS A 239 7.20 -40.10 -1.56
N PHE A 240 7.44 -39.45 -2.66
CA PHE A 240 7.94 -40.03 -3.92
C PHE A 240 9.22 -39.25 -4.32
#